data_7863829746021431dc1b260872fb4fc0
#
_entry.id   7863829746021431dc1b260872fb4fc0
#
_cell.length_a   1.000
_cell.length_b   1.000
_cell.length_c   1.000
_cell.angle_alpha   90.00
_cell.angle_beta   90.00
_cell.angle_gamma   90.00
#
_symmetry.space_group_name_H-M   'P 1'
#
loop_
_entity.id
_entity.type
_entity.pdbx_description
1 polymer ?
#
loop_
_entity_poly.entity_id
_entity_poly.type
_entity_poly.pdbx_seq_one_letter_code
_entity_poly.pdbx_strand_id
1 'polypeptide(L)'
;MPSISPKKLVELWVESFNRGNANEIAGFYADNAINHQVAESPVEGRAAIREMFAKEFASAGMTCLVENIFEDGEWAILEWKDPLGLRGCGFFHVQHGKIVFQRGYWDKL
;
A
#
# COMPACT_ATOMS: atom_id res chain seq x y z
N MET A 1 6.32 -18.25 15.25
CA MET A 1 5.18 -17.89 14.42
C MET A 1 5.62 -17.62 13.00
N PRO A 2 5.03 -18.29 12.05
CA PRO A 2 5.32 -17.94 10.66
C PRO A 2 4.80 -16.55 10.33
N SER A 3 5.55 -15.81 9.54
CA SER A 3 5.10 -14.54 9.02
C SER A 3 3.96 -14.77 8.04
N ILE A 4 3.04 -13.82 7.94
CA ILE A 4 2.00 -13.89 6.93
C ILE A 4 2.63 -13.71 5.55
N SER A 5 2.01 -14.29 4.53
CA SER A 5 2.52 -14.16 3.17
C SER A 5 2.37 -12.72 2.67
N PRO A 6 3.20 -12.29 1.70
CA PRO A 6 3.04 -10.98 1.10
C PRO A 6 1.63 -10.75 0.54
N LYS A 7 1.06 -11.75 -0.11
CA LYS A 7 -0.30 -11.63 -0.64
C LYS A 7 -1.33 -11.39 0.46
N LYS A 8 -1.24 -12.14 1.56
CA LYS A 8 -2.17 -11.97 2.67
C LYS A 8 -2.02 -10.59 3.31
N LEU A 9 -0.77 -10.13 3.47
CA LEU A 9 -0.53 -8.81 4.03
C LEU A 9 -1.15 -7.72 3.15
N VAL A 10 -1.01 -7.83 1.82
CA VAL A 10 -1.61 -6.86 0.90
C VAL A 10 -3.14 -6.90 0.94
N GLU A 11 -3.73 -8.08 1.10
CA GLU A 11 -5.18 -8.18 1.30
C GLU A 11 -5.64 -7.39 2.53
N LEU A 12 -4.92 -7.53 3.64
CA LEU A 12 -5.21 -6.78 4.87
C LEU A 12 -4.94 -5.28 4.69
N TRP A 13 -3.89 -4.94 3.96
CA TRP A 13 -3.55 -3.57 3.64
C TRP A 13 -4.69 -2.88 2.88
N VAL A 14 -5.27 -3.57 1.89
CA VAL A 14 -6.40 -3.04 1.12
C VAL A 14 -7.60 -2.78 2.03
N GLU A 15 -7.89 -3.69 2.95
CA GLU A 15 -8.99 -3.49 3.89
C GLU A 15 -8.77 -2.24 4.76
N SER A 16 -7.55 -2.05 5.27
CA SER A 16 -7.21 -0.86 6.05
C SER A 16 -7.29 0.41 5.22
N PHE A 17 -6.82 0.36 3.99
CA PHE A 17 -6.91 1.49 3.06
C PHE A 17 -8.36 1.90 2.87
N ASN A 18 -9.24 0.93 2.64
CA ASN A 18 -10.65 1.20 2.38
C ASN A 18 -11.40 1.69 3.62
N ARG A 19 -10.88 1.38 4.82
CA ARG A 19 -11.44 1.95 6.06
C ARG A 19 -10.94 3.36 6.34
N GLY A 20 -9.90 3.80 5.63
CA GLY A 20 -9.33 5.12 5.81
C GLY A 20 -8.66 5.31 7.17
N ASN A 21 -8.05 4.25 7.72
CA ASN A 21 -7.42 4.30 9.02
C ASN A 21 -5.89 4.40 8.87
N ALA A 22 -5.37 5.63 8.99
CA ALA A 22 -3.94 5.88 8.79
C ALA A 22 -3.06 5.17 9.82
N ASN A 23 -3.50 5.09 11.07
CA ASN A 23 -2.73 4.41 12.11
C ASN A 23 -2.63 2.91 11.84
N GLU A 24 -3.74 2.30 11.44
CA GLU A 24 -3.78 0.87 11.15
C GLU A 24 -2.92 0.52 9.94
N ILE A 25 -3.07 1.27 8.85
CA ILE A 25 -2.32 0.98 7.63
C ILE A 25 -0.82 1.17 7.84
N ALA A 26 -0.43 2.18 8.61
CA ALA A 26 0.98 2.41 8.93
C ALA A 26 1.60 1.24 9.69
N GLY A 27 0.79 0.52 10.46
CA GLY A 27 1.24 -0.64 11.21
C GLY A 27 1.74 -1.80 10.35
N PHE A 28 1.40 -1.83 9.08
CA PHE A 28 1.92 -2.85 8.16
C PHE A 28 3.33 -2.57 7.68
N TYR A 29 3.87 -1.37 7.94
CA TYR A 29 5.18 -0.94 7.44
C TYR A 29 6.27 -1.12 8.50
N ALA A 30 7.46 -1.50 8.04
CA ALA A 30 8.65 -1.50 8.89
C ALA A 30 9.01 -0.06 9.27
N ASP A 31 9.78 0.10 10.36
CA ASP A 31 10.17 1.43 10.86
C ASP A 31 10.86 2.28 9.79
N ASN A 32 11.68 1.66 8.95
CA ASN A 32 12.48 2.35 7.94
C ASN A 32 11.97 2.08 6.52
N ALA A 33 10.69 1.72 6.37
CA ALA A 33 10.11 1.43 5.07
C ALA A 33 10.13 2.64 4.14
N ILE A 34 10.11 2.38 2.84
CA ILE A 34 10.03 3.41 1.81
C ILE A 34 8.76 3.17 1.02
N ASN A 35 7.97 4.23 0.84
CA ASN A 35 6.79 4.22 -0.02
C ASN A 35 7.02 5.20 -1.15
N HIS A 36 7.19 4.69 -2.35
CA HIS A 36 7.45 5.50 -3.53
C HIS A 36 6.27 5.43 -4.50
N GLN A 37 5.44 6.43 -4.46
CA GLN A 37 4.45 6.65 -5.51
C GLN A 37 5.19 7.38 -6.63
N VAL A 38 5.35 6.72 -7.77
CA VAL A 38 6.33 7.13 -8.78
C VAL A 38 6.15 8.57 -9.29
N ALA A 39 4.91 9.06 -9.30
CA ALA A 39 4.63 10.43 -9.68
C ALA A 39 5.16 11.46 -8.67
N GLU A 40 5.58 11.04 -7.49
CA GLU A 40 6.01 11.91 -6.41
C GLU A 40 7.31 11.42 -5.79
N SER A 41 7.89 12.21 -4.89
CA SER A 41 9.12 11.82 -4.19
C SER A 41 8.86 10.67 -3.22
N PRO A 42 9.84 9.79 -3.00
CA PRO A 42 9.70 8.73 -2.01
C PRO A 42 9.47 9.27 -0.61
N VAL A 43 8.66 8.55 0.16
CA VAL A 43 8.38 8.86 1.56
C VAL A 43 9.09 7.80 2.40
N GLU A 44 9.94 8.22 3.30
CA GLU A 44 10.76 7.32 4.11
C GLU A 44 10.33 7.29 5.58
N GLY A 45 10.19 6.08 6.12
CA GLY A 45 9.89 5.84 7.51
C GLY A 45 8.40 5.74 7.80
N ARG A 46 8.07 4.90 8.77
CA ARG A 46 6.67 4.62 9.14
C ARG A 46 5.92 5.89 9.52
N ALA A 47 6.55 6.77 10.29
CA ALA A 47 5.88 7.99 10.75
C ALA A 47 5.50 8.90 9.58
N ALA A 48 6.41 9.08 8.62
CA ALA A 48 6.14 9.89 7.43
C ALA A 48 5.10 9.24 6.54
N ILE A 49 5.13 7.92 6.42
CA ILE A 49 4.14 7.16 5.65
C ILE A 49 2.76 7.31 6.28
N ARG A 50 2.68 7.24 7.60
CA ARG A 50 1.42 7.46 8.31
C ARG A 50 0.85 8.86 8.02
N GLU A 51 1.70 9.88 8.05
CA GLU A 51 1.27 11.25 7.75
C GLU A 51 0.78 11.38 6.29
N MET A 52 1.46 10.71 5.37
CA MET A 52 1.03 10.67 3.97
C MET A 52 -0.39 10.12 3.83
N PHE A 53 -0.66 8.98 4.47
CA PHE A 53 -1.99 8.38 4.43
C PHE A 53 -3.03 9.24 5.15
N ALA A 54 -2.66 9.85 6.27
CA ALA A 54 -3.59 10.71 7.01
C ALA A 54 -4.07 11.87 6.13
N LYS A 55 -3.16 12.50 5.40
CA LYS A 55 -3.51 13.58 4.47
C LYS A 55 -4.36 13.08 3.32
N GLU A 56 -4.00 11.93 2.76
CA GLU A 56 -4.71 11.34 1.64
C GLU A 56 -6.14 10.98 2.02
N PHE A 57 -6.32 10.33 3.17
CA PHE A 57 -7.65 9.95 3.64
C PHE A 57 -8.51 11.15 4.03
N ALA A 58 -7.89 12.24 4.48
CA ALA A 58 -8.62 13.45 4.83
C ALA A 58 -9.10 14.23 3.60
N SER A 59 -8.37 14.12 2.49
CA SER A 59 -8.64 14.94 1.29
C SER A 59 -9.50 14.25 0.24
N ALA A 60 -9.57 12.92 0.24
CA ALA A 60 -10.27 12.18 -0.81
C ALA A 60 -10.87 10.90 -0.25
N GLY A 61 -12.10 10.62 -0.63
CA GLY A 61 -12.74 9.35 -0.33
C GLY A 61 -12.32 8.32 -1.37
N MET A 62 -11.11 7.77 -1.20
CA MET A 62 -10.58 6.79 -2.15
C MET A 62 -10.98 5.39 -1.77
N THR A 63 -11.33 4.59 -2.77
CA THR A 63 -11.62 3.18 -2.59
C THR A 63 -10.73 2.36 -3.52
N CYS A 64 -10.04 1.40 -2.95
CA CYS A 64 -9.21 0.48 -3.71
C CYS A 64 -10.03 -0.78 -4.00
N LEU A 65 -10.35 -0.98 -5.28
CA LEU A 65 -11.04 -2.19 -5.74
C LEU A 65 -9.98 -3.11 -6.32
N VAL A 66 -9.82 -4.29 -5.72
CA VAL A 66 -8.79 -5.24 -6.15
C VAL A 66 -9.19 -5.90 -7.45
N GLU A 67 -8.29 -5.85 -8.45
CA GLU A 67 -8.44 -6.63 -9.67
C GLU A 67 -7.67 -7.94 -9.57
N ASN A 68 -6.41 -7.87 -9.14
CA ASN A 68 -5.56 -9.04 -8.95
C ASN A 68 -4.53 -8.77 -7.86
N ILE A 69 -4.09 -9.84 -7.18
CA ILE A 69 -2.92 -9.79 -6.32
C ILE A 69 -2.03 -10.97 -6.71
N PHE A 70 -0.84 -10.66 -7.20
CA PHE A 70 0.16 -11.66 -7.57
C PHE A 70 1.21 -11.73 -6.48
N GLU A 71 1.80 -12.90 -6.29
CA GLU A 71 2.82 -13.11 -5.28
C GLU A 71 4.01 -13.82 -5.88
N ASP A 72 5.20 -13.33 -5.57
CA ASP A 72 6.45 -13.96 -6.01
C ASP A 72 7.50 -13.76 -4.93
N GLY A 73 7.81 -14.84 -4.18
CA GLY A 73 8.76 -14.78 -3.09
C GLY A 73 8.33 -13.79 -2.02
N GLU A 74 9.16 -12.78 -1.77
CA GLU A 74 8.89 -11.74 -0.78
C GLU A 74 8.04 -10.60 -1.33
N TRP A 75 7.64 -10.67 -2.59
CA TRP A 75 6.92 -9.58 -3.25
C TRP A 75 5.46 -9.94 -3.48
N ALA A 76 4.61 -8.92 -3.40
CA ALA A 76 3.24 -9.00 -3.88
C ALA A 76 2.98 -7.82 -4.81
N ILE A 77 2.18 -8.05 -5.84
CA ILE A 77 1.82 -7.03 -6.81
C ILE A 77 0.31 -6.91 -6.81
N LEU A 78 -0.17 -5.72 -6.48
CA LEU A 78 -1.59 -5.40 -6.41
C LEU A 78 -1.97 -4.64 -7.66
N GLU A 79 -2.91 -5.18 -8.45
CA GLU A 79 -3.58 -4.42 -9.50
C GLU A 79 -4.91 -3.96 -8.97
N TRP A 80 -5.18 -2.68 -9.10
CA TRP A 80 -6.38 -2.07 -8.51
C TRP A 80 -7.00 -1.07 -9.48
N LYS A 81 -8.26 -0.75 -9.17
CA LYS A 81 -8.96 0.36 -9.81
C LYS A 81 -9.75 1.10 -8.74
N ASP A 82 -10.19 2.30 -9.04
CA ASP A 82 -11.13 3.00 -8.18
C ASP A 82 -12.48 3.12 -8.89
N PRO A 83 -13.54 3.54 -8.18
CA PRO A 83 -14.86 3.65 -8.78
C PRO A 83 -14.98 4.66 -9.92
N LEU A 84 -14.01 5.58 -10.03
CA LEU A 84 -14.02 6.61 -11.08
C LEU A 84 -13.26 6.19 -12.33
N GLY A 85 -12.64 5.01 -12.31
CA GLY A 85 -11.96 4.46 -13.48
C GLY A 85 -10.45 4.61 -13.49
N LEU A 86 -9.87 5.23 -12.46
CA LEU A 86 -8.42 5.27 -12.30
C LEU A 86 -7.93 3.85 -12.00
N ARG A 87 -6.86 3.43 -12.64
CA ARG A 87 -6.28 2.11 -12.44
C ARG A 87 -4.81 2.23 -12.12
N GLY A 88 -4.32 1.25 -11.37
CA GLY A 88 -2.91 1.25 -11.02
C GLY A 88 -2.42 -0.10 -10.54
N CYS A 89 -1.14 -0.12 -10.22
CA CYS A 89 -0.54 -1.29 -9.58
C CYS A 89 0.47 -0.84 -8.53
N GLY A 90 0.60 -1.66 -7.50
CA GLY A 90 1.57 -1.43 -6.45
C GLY A 90 2.42 -2.67 -6.25
N PHE A 91 3.72 -2.44 -6.08
CA PHE A 91 4.68 -3.49 -5.77
C PHE A 91 5.02 -3.38 -4.29
N PHE A 92 4.88 -4.47 -3.56
CA PHE A 92 5.12 -4.51 -2.12
C PHE A 92 6.20 -5.51 -1.83
N HIS A 93 7.31 -5.06 -1.24
CA HIS A 93 8.36 -5.94 -0.76
C HIS A 93 8.15 -6.16 0.74
N VAL A 94 7.97 -7.41 1.12
CA VAL A 94 7.62 -7.77 2.50
C VAL A 94 8.72 -8.62 3.10
N GLN A 95 9.19 -8.23 4.29
CA GLN A 95 10.17 -9.01 5.05
C GLN A 95 9.72 -9.06 6.51
N HIS A 96 9.80 -10.23 7.10
CA HIS A 96 9.43 -10.43 8.52
C HIS A 96 8.03 -9.93 8.83
N GLY A 97 7.09 -10.11 7.89
CA GLY A 97 5.69 -9.72 8.08
C GLY A 97 5.43 -8.23 7.99
N LYS A 98 6.39 -7.45 7.47
CA LYS A 98 6.24 -6.00 7.32
C LYS A 98 6.62 -5.56 5.91
N ILE A 99 5.97 -4.51 5.43
CA ILE A 99 6.34 -3.88 4.16
C ILE A 99 7.61 -3.08 4.39
N VAL A 100 8.67 -3.40 3.65
CA VAL A 100 9.93 -2.66 3.71
C VAL A 100 10.07 -1.70 2.54
N PHE A 101 9.37 -1.96 1.43
CA PHE A 101 9.38 -1.09 0.26
C PHE A 101 8.08 -1.23 -0.51
N GLN A 102 7.57 -0.11 -1.01
CA GLN A 102 6.38 -0.10 -1.85
C GLN A 102 6.60 0.88 -2.99
N ARG A 103 6.20 0.49 -4.19
CA ARG A 103 6.23 1.37 -5.36
C ARG A 103 4.87 1.30 -6.05
N GLY A 104 4.31 2.46 -6.33
CA GLY A 104 3.00 2.54 -6.96
C GLY A 104 3.03 3.27 -8.29
N TYR A 105 2.26 2.77 -9.24
CA TYR A 105 2.04 3.37 -10.55
C TYR A 105 0.55 3.45 -10.78
N TRP A 106 0.10 4.50 -11.44
CA TRP A 106 -1.33 4.60 -11.78
C TRP A 106 -1.52 5.37 -13.08
N ASP A 107 -2.69 5.16 -13.69
CA ASP A 107 -3.09 5.87 -14.89
C ASP A 107 -3.26 7.35 -14.61
N LYS A 108 -3.21 8.10 -15.67
CA LYS A 108 -3.51 9.51 -15.65
C LYS A 108 -4.87 9.73 -16.32
N LEU A 109 -5.79 10.21 -15.57
CA LEU A 109 -7.13 10.51 -16.09
C LEU A 109 -7.15 11.81 -16.90
#